data_0e79185cc6e689055f0629294b4fd971
#
_entry.id   0e79185cc6e689055f0629294b4fd971
#
_cell.length_a   1.000
_cell.length_b   1.000
_cell.length_c   1.000
_cell.angle_alpha   90.00
_cell.angle_beta   90.00
_cell.angle_gamma   90.00
#
_symmetry.space_group_name_H-M   'P 1'
#
loop_
_entity.id
_entity.type
_entity.pdbx_description
1 polymer ?
#
loop_
_entity_poly.entity_id
_entity_poly.type
_entity_poly.pdbx_seq_one_letter_code
_entity_poly.pdbx_strand_id
1 'polypeptide(L)'
;MSLEKVTPYKDSTQEKKTQIAKMFNNIAWRYDFLNHFLSFGTDRYWRRKAINYLKESKPKLILDIATGTGDLALEAMKLNPDKIYGIDISVDMLAIGREKIKKRNLTDKIELLEGDSEALIFEDNKFDAVT
;
A
#
# COMPACT_ATOMS: atom_id res chain seq x y z
N MET A 1 7.75 -3.60 -20.24
CA MET A 1 7.44 -2.26 -20.75
C MET A 1 8.10 -1.22 -19.89
N SER A 2 8.79 -0.30 -20.47
CA SER A 2 9.44 0.74 -19.71
C SER A 2 8.45 1.84 -19.32
N LEU A 3 8.77 2.58 -18.25
CA LEU A 3 7.95 3.70 -17.83
C LEU A 3 7.92 4.81 -18.87
N GLU A 4 8.97 4.95 -19.65
CA GLU A 4 8.97 5.95 -20.72
C GLU A 4 7.92 5.66 -21.77
N LYS A 5 7.64 4.39 -22.04
CA LYS A 5 6.57 4.04 -22.96
C LYS A 5 5.20 4.28 -22.38
N VAL A 6 5.06 4.09 -21.07
CA VAL A 6 3.81 4.38 -20.39
C VAL A 6 3.56 5.87 -20.32
N THR A 7 4.63 6.62 -20.13
CA THR A 7 4.55 8.07 -19.97
C THR A 7 5.55 8.74 -20.88
N PRO A 8 5.18 8.94 -22.14
CA PRO A 8 6.10 9.51 -23.12
C PRO A 8 6.40 10.99 -22.92
N TYR A 9 5.89 11.58 -21.89
CA TYR A 9 6.03 13.00 -21.65
C TYR A 9 7.36 13.31 -21.02
N LYS A 10 8.01 14.25 -21.59
CA LYS A 10 9.36 14.64 -21.22
C LYS A 10 9.39 15.76 -20.19
N ASP A 11 8.29 16.38 -19.98
CA ASP A 11 8.27 17.64 -19.25
C ASP A 11 7.57 17.55 -17.90
N SER A 12 7.03 16.40 -17.52
CA SER A 12 6.24 16.41 -16.31
C SER A 12 6.22 15.07 -15.57
N THR A 13 6.90 15.06 -14.45
CA THR A 13 6.80 13.98 -13.49
C THR A 13 5.38 13.90 -12.94
N GLN A 14 4.72 15.05 -12.77
CA GLN A 14 3.36 15.10 -12.27
C GLN A 14 2.37 14.47 -13.26
N GLU A 15 2.56 14.71 -14.53
CA GLU A 15 1.74 14.11 -15.56
C GLU A 15 1.91 12.60 -15.60
N LYS A 16 3.15 12.14 -15.47
CA LYS A 16 3.47 10.73 -15.36
C LYS A 16 2.75 10.09 -14.19
N LYS A 17 2.78 10.70 -13.03
CA LYS A 17 2.13 10.20 -11.82
C LYS A 17 0.63 10.16 -12.00
N THR A 18 0.05 11.16 -12.64
CA THR A 18 -1.38 11.20 -12.93
C THR A 18 -1.79 10.04 -13.83
N GLN A 19 -1.00 9.74 -14.85
CA GLN A 19 -1.27 8.61 -15.74
C GLN A 19 -1.20 7.28 -15.03
N ILE A 20 -0.21 7.10 -14.16
CA ILE A 20 -0.08 5.86 -13.38
C ILE A 20 -1.25 5.69 -12.43
N ALA A 21 -1.64 6.75 -11.73
CA ALA A 21 -2.78 6.70 -10.83
C ALA A 21 -4.06 6.34 -11.58
N LYS A 22 -4.25 6.94 -12.75
CA LYS A 22 -5.42 6.66 -13.60
C LYS A 22 -5.46 5.20 -14.03
N MET A 23 -4.31 4.64 -14.41
CA MET A 23 -4.21 3.24 -14.79
C MET A 23 -4.62 2.33 -13.64
N PHE A 24 -4.11 2.57 -12.43
CA PHE A 24 -4.47 1.77 -11.27
C PHE A 24 -5.93 1.93 -10.90
N ASN A 25 -6.49 3.13 -11.02
CA ASN A 25 -7.91 3.34 -10.74
C ASN A 25 -8.79 2.52 -11.69
N ASN A 26 -8.40 2.38 -12.93
CA ASN A 26 -9.17 1.63 -13.93
C ASN A 26 -9.20 0.13 -13.65
N ILE A 27 -8.22 -0.41 -12.95
CA ILE A 27 -8.12 -1.85 -12.69
C ILE A 27 -8.35 -2.20 -11.22
N ALA A 28 -8.53 -1.20 -10.35
CA ALA A 28 -8.57 -1.43 -8.90
C ALA A 28 -9.62 -2.45 -8.47
N TRP A 29 -10.81 -2.43 -9.08
CA TRP A 29 -11.90 -3.29 -8.69
C TRP A 29 -11.62 -4.77 -8.98
N ARG A 30 -10.66 -5.07 -9.87
CA ARG A 30 -10.26 -6.44 -10.18
C ARG A 30 -8.92 -6.83 -9.60
N TYR A 31 -8.20 -5.86 -9.06
CA TYR A 31 -6.80 -6.04 -8.65
C TYR A 31 -6.61 -7.18 -7.64
N ASP A 32 -7.37 -7.15 -6.56
CA ASP A 32 -7.24 -8.16 -5.52
C ASP A 32 -7.57 -9.56 -6.04
N PHE A 33 -8.66 -9.66 -6.79
CA PHE A 33 -9.08 -10.95 -7.32
C PHE A 33 -8.01 -11.54 -8.23
N LEU A 34 -7.51 -10.75 -9.17
CA LEU A 34 -6.49 -11.22 -10.10
C LEU A 34 -5.19 -11.55 -9.38
N ASN A 35 -4.81 -10.74 -8.43
CA ASN A 35 -3.59 -10.97 -7.67
C ASN A 35 -3.65 -12.30 -6.92
N HIS A 36 -4.72 -12.56 -6.21
CA HIS A 36 -4.90 -13.82 -5.49
C HIS A 36 -5.05 -15.01 -6.44
N PHE A 37 -5.80 -14.83 -7.51
CA PHE A 37 -6.04 -15.90 -8.48
C PHE A 37 -4.73 -16.32 -9.17
N LEU A 38 -3.97 -15.36 -9.66
CA LEU A 38 -2.74 -15.65 -10.43
C LEU A 38 -1.61 -16.15 -9.54
N SER A 39 -1.55 -15.75 -8.31
CA SER A 39 -0.51 -16.17 -7.38
C SER A 39 -0.81 -17.48 -6.69
N PHE A 40 -2.04 -17.98 -6.79
CA PHE A 40 -2.48 -19.20 -6.08
C PHE A 40 -2.20 -19.14 -4.58
N GLY A 41 -2.32 -17.94 -4.00
CA GLY A 41 -2.09 -17.75 -2.57
C GLY A 41 -0.63 -17.53 -2.17
N THR A 42 0.32 -17.52 -3.12
CA THR A 42 1.72 -17.26 -2.79
C THR A 42 1.93 -15.84 -2.28
N ASP A 43 1.07 -14.90 -2.68
CA ASP A 43 1.08 -13.54 -2.17
C ASP A 43 0.89 -13.53 -0.64
N ARG A 44 0.00 -14.37 -0.12
CA ARG A 44 -0.22 -14.48 1.32
C ARG A 44 1.02 -15.03 2.02
N TYR A 45 1.65 -16.02 1.43
CA TYR A 45 2.86 -16.61 1.98
C TYR A 45 3.97 -15.56 2.11
N TRP A 46 4.20 -14.79 1.05
CA TRP A 46 5.24 -13.78 1.05
C TRP A 46 4.95 -12.63 2.00
N ARG A 47 3.69 -12.23 2.11
CA ARG A 47 3.30 -11.20 3.07
C ARG A 47 3.57 -11.66 4.50
N ARG A 48 3.19 -12.90 4.84
CA ARG A 48 3.46 -13.44 6.17
C ARG A 48 4.94 -13.48 6.46
N LYS A 49 5.72 -13.90 5.49
CA LYS A 49 7.17 -14.01 5.65
C LYS A 49 7.80 -12.64 5.87
N ALA A 50 7.39 -11.65 5.10
CA ALA A 50 7.88 -10.28 5.24
C ALA A 50 7.56 -9.73 6.65
N ILE A 51 6.34 -9.93 7.10
CA ILE A 51 5.93 -9.45 8.41
C ILE A 51 6.67 -10.18 9.53
N ASN A 52 6.90 -11.49 9.38
CA ASN A 52 7.65 -12.25 10.38
C ASN A 52 9.06 -11.74 10.57
N TYR A 53 9.69 -11.18 9.54
CA TYR A 53 11.00 -10.57 9.66
C TYR A 53 11.02 -9.40 10.63
N LEU A 54 9.89 -8.69 10.76
CA LEU A 54 9.79 -7.52 11.62
C LEU A 54 9.37 -7.85 13.05
N LYS A 55 9.04 -9.11 13.31
CA LYS A 55 8.45 -9.51 14.58
C LYS A 55 9.31 -9.19 15.78
N GLU A 56 10.61 -9.42 15.68
CA GLU A 56 11.52 -9.19 16.80
C GLU A 56 11.74 -7.71 17.10
N SER A 57 11.61 -6.85 16.10
CA SER A 57 11.80 -5.41 16.29
C SER A 57 10.62 -4.75 16.99
N LYS A 58 9.47 -5.42 17.04
CA LYS A 58 8.23 -4.92 17.70
C LYS A 58 7.90 -3.49 17.31
N PRO A 59 7.72 -3.20 16.01
CA PRO A 59 7.49 -1.84 15.56
C PRO A 59 6.16 -1.32 16.08
N LYS A 60 6.14 -0.07 16.52
CA LYS A 60 4.92 0.58 17.02
C LYS A 60 4.24 1.41 15.95
N LEU A 61 5.01 2.11 15.14
CA LEU A 61 4.50 2.91 14.02
C LEU A 61 5.07 2.36 12.72
N ILE A 62 4.19 1.99 11.81
CA ILE A 62 4.56 1.36 10.54
C ILE A 62 4.02 2.19 9.39
N LEU A 63 4.84 2.37 8.36
CA LEU A 63 4.44 2.98 7.10
C LEU A 63 4.50 1.95 5.99
N ASP A 64 3.39 1.75 5.29
CA ASP A 64 3.32 0.88 4.13
C ASP A 64 3.23 1.74 2.87
N ILE A 65 4.31 1.74 2.09
CA ILE A 65 4.41 2.55 0.87
C ILE A 65 3.85 1.75 -0.30
N ALA A 66 3.07 2.42 -1.14
CA ALA A 66 2.35 1.79 -2.24
C ALA A 66 1.44 0.68 -1.71
N THR A 67 0.66 1.03 -0.72
CA THR A 67 -0.15 0.07 0.05
C THR A 67 -1.23 -0.63 -0.78
N GLY A 68 -1.64 -0.04 -1.90
CA GLY A 68 -2.66 -0.60 -2.78
C GLY A 68 -3.98 -0.78 -2.04
N THR A 69 -4.45 -2.00 -1.98
CA THR A 69 -5.69 -2.34 -1.27
C THR A 69 -5.47 -2.73 0.19
N GLY A 70 -4.24 -2.53 0.69
CA GLY A 70 -3.95 -2.65 2.11
C GLY A 70 -3.66 -4.03 2.65
N ASP A 71 -3.43 -5.02 1.80
CA ASP A 71 -3.23 -6.39 2.26
C ASP A 71 -2.01 -6.54 3.16
N LEU A 72 -0.89 -5.89 2.82
CA LEU A 72 0.30 -5.97 3.67
C LEU A 72 0.10 -5.24 4.99
N ALA A 73 -0.58 -4.10 4.95
CA ALA A 73 -0.91 -3.35 6.17
C ALA A 73 -1.79 -4.20 7.10
N LEU A 74 -2.77 -4.91 6.53
CA LEU A 74 -3.61 -5.80 7.33
C LEU A 74 -2.79 -6.95 7.94
N GLU A 75 -1.88 -7.52 7.18
CA GLU A 75 -1.01 -8.57 7.68
C GLU A 75 -0.11 -8.05 8.81
N ALA A 76 0.34 -6.80 8.70
CA ALA A 76 1.21 -6.18 9.69
C ALA A 76 0.53 -5.97 11.05
N MET A 77 -0.78 -6.09 11.12
CA MET A 77 -1.48 -6.05 12.42
C MET A 77 -1.05 -7.18 13.35
N LYS A 78 -0.50 -8.25 12.80
CA LYS A 78 0.06 -9.35 13.62
C LYS A 78 1.23 -8.93 14.48
N LEU A 79 1.87 -7.81 14.13
CA LEU A 79 2.96 -7.23 14.92
C LEU A 79 2.47 -6.43 16.13
N ASN A 80 1.16 -6.28 16.24
CA ASN A 80 0.51 -5.51 17.30
C ASN A 80 1.02 -4.07 17.40
N PRO A 81 1.06 -3.33 16.28
CA PRO A 81 1.53 -1.95 16.30
C PRO A 81 0.49 -1.01 16.92
N ASP A 82 0.94 0.18 17.28
CA ASP A 82 0.03 1.23 17.72
C ASP A 82 -0.74 1.81 16.54
N LYS A 83 -0.05 2.01 15.41
CA LYS A 83 -0.66 2.59 14.23
C LYS A 83 0.08 2.18 12.96
N ILE A 84 -0.67 1.97 11.90
CA ILE A 84 -0.12 1.73 10.56
C ILE A 84 -0.69 2.80 9.63
N TYR A 85 0.19 3.43 8.86
CA TYR A 85 -0.21 4.32 7.77
C TYR A 85 0.14 3.66 6.46
N GLY A 86 -0.81 3.65 5.54
CA GLY A 86 -0.57 3.19 4.18
C GLY A 86 -0.78 4.32 3.20
N ILE A 87 0.12 4.48 2.25
CA ILE A 87 -0.02 5.50 1.22
C ILE A 87 -0.06 4.89 -0.16
N ASP A 88 -0.84 5.48 -1.04
CA ASP A 88 -0.90 5.07 -2.44
C ASP A 88 -1.39 6.25 -3.29
N ILE A 89 -1.07 6.22 -4.56
CA ILE A 89 -1.51 7.24 -5.50
C ILE A 89 -2.90 6.95 -6.06
N SER A 90 -3.39 5.73 -5.93
CA SER A 90 -4.68 5.30 -6.47
C SER A 90 -5.77 5.41 -5.43
N VAL A 91 -6.67 6.38 -5.59
CA VAL A 91 -7.81 6.56 -4.68
C VAL A 91 -8.76 5.37 -4.72
N ASP A 92 -8.89 4.71 -5.87
CA ASP A 92 -9.80 3.56 -6.00
C ASP A 92 -9.26 2.34 -5.25
N MET A 93 -7.95 2.10 -5.29
CA MET A 93 -7.36 1.04 -4.49
C MET A 93 -7.48 1.31 -3.00
N LEU A 94 -7.27 2.56 -2.60
CA LEU A 94 -7.42 2.95 -1.20
C LEU A 94 -8.85 2.76 -0.72
N ALA A 95 -9.83 3.02 -1.58
CA ALA A 95 -11.24 2.81 -1.22
C ALA A 95 -11.53 1.35 -0.93
N ILE A 96 -10.98 0.44 -1.74
CA ILE A 96 -11.11 -1.00 -1.50
C ILE A 96 -10.45 -1.37 -0.17
N GLY A 97 -9.26 -0.84 0.08
CA GLY A 97 -8.54 -1.10 1.32
C GLY A 97 -9.30 -0.59 2.54
N ARG A 98 -9.89 0.58 2.45
CA ARG A 98 -10.68 1.15 3.56
C ARG A 98 -11.89 0.29 3.90
N GLU A 99 -12.53 -0.30 2.89
CA GLU A 99 -13.62 -1.23 3.13
C GLU A 99 -13.16 -2.49 3.87
N LYS A 100 -12.01 -3.04 3.49
CA LYS A 100 -11.44 -4.20 4.18
C LYS A 100 -11.13 -3.87 5.65
N ILE A 101 -10.55 -2.72 5.89
CA ILE A 101 -10.18 -2.25 7.23
C ILE A 101 -11.43 -2.07 8.09
N LYS A 102 -12.45 -1.48 7.51
CA LYS A 102 -13.73 -1.26 8.19
C LYS A 102 -14.39 -2.58 8.57
N LYS A 103 -14.40 -3.55 7.67
CA LYS A 103 -14.99 -4.86 7.93
C LYS A 103 -14.29 -5.59 9.08
N ARG A 104 -13.03 -5.31 9.31
CA ARG A 104 -12.25 -5.92 10.39
C ARG A 104 -12.18 -5.07 11.64
N ASN A 105 -12.90 -3.96 11.68
CA ASN A 105 -12.92 -3.03 12.83
C ASN A 105 -11.53 -2.50 13.18
N LEU A 106 -10.74 -2.15 12.16
CA LEU A 106 -9.37 -1.67 12.34
C LEU A 106 -9.20 -0.21 11.93
N THR A 107 -10.28 0.56 11.83
CA THR A 107 -10.20 1.96 11.37
C THR A 107 -9.40 2.86 12.30
N ASP A 108 -9.29 2.51 13.57
CA ASP A 108 -8.49 3.25 14.54
C ASP A 108 -7.01 2.83 14.53
N LYS A 109 -6.68 1.72 13.88
CA LYS A 109 -5.31 1.19 13.82
C LYS A 109 -4.64 1.43 12.48
N ILE A 110 -5.39 1.42 11.40
CA ILE A 110 -4.84 1.54 10.04
C ILE A 110 -5.49 2.72 9.35
N GLU A 111 -4.67 3.64 8.88
CA GLU A 111 -5.13 4.79 8.13
C GLU A 111 -4.50 4.78 6.74
N LEU A 112 -5.35 4.81 5.71
CA LEU A 112 -4.89 4.84 4.33
C LEU A 112 -5.03 6.26 3.79
N LEU A 113 -3.98 6.75 3.15
CA LEU A 113 -3.91 8.12 2.67
C LEU A 113 -3.45 8.14 1.21
N GLU A 114 -4.06 9.01 0.43
CA GLU A 114 -3.55 9.30 -0.90
C GLU A 114 -2.23 10.04 -0.75
N GLY A 115 -1.20 9.57 -1.43
CA GLY A 115 0.10 10.20 -1.34
C GLY A 115 1.09 9.61 -2.31
N ASP A 116 2.19 10.35 -2.47
CA ASP A 116 3.26 10.02 -3.38
C ASP A 116 4.49 9.63 -2.57
N SER A 117 5.04 8.46 -2.84
CA SER A 117 6.22 7.96 -2.15
C SER A 117 7.45 8.88 -2.30
N GLU A 118 7.47 9.70 -3.34
CA GLU A 118 8.55 10.66 -3.56
C GLU A 118 8.36 11.97 -2.77
N ALA A 119 7.18 12.20 -2.21
CA ALA A 119 6.86 13.43 -1.50
C ALA A 119 6.07 13.11 -0.23
N LEU A 120 6.71 12.39 0.69
CA LEU A 120 6.08 11.99 1.94
C LEU A 120 5.84 13.20 2.85
N ILE A 121 4.67 13.22 3.47
CA ILE A 121 4.25 14.30 4.36
C ILE A 121 4.65 14.06 5.81
N PHE A 122 5.34 12.96 6.08
CA PHE A 122 5.71 12.58 7.44
C PHE A 122 7.08 13.14 7.83
N GLU A 123 7.26 13.35 9.13
CA GLU A 123 8.55 13.78 9.67
C GLU A 123 9.57 12.65 9.55
N ASP A 124 10.85 13.03 9.48
CA ASP A 124 11.94 12.07 9.47
C ASP A 124 11.94 11.25 10.74
N ASN A 125 12.31 9.98 10.62
CA ASN A 125 12.43 9.06 11.75
C ASN A 125 11.13 8.83 12.53
N LYS A 126 9.98 9.10 11.91
CA LYS A 126 8.70 8.89 12.57
C LYS A 126 8.35 7.40 12.74
N PHE A 127 8.74 6.58 11.75
CA PHE A 127 8.31 5.18 11.71
C PHE A 127 9.37 4.22 12.20
N ASP A 128 8.92 3.17 12.88
CA ASP A 128 9.80 2.09 13.34
C ASP A 128 10.07 1.07 12.25
N ALA A 129 9.16 0.96 11.29
CA ALA A 129 9.31 0.08 10.14
C ALA A 129 8.63 0.69 8.93
N VAL A 130 9.21 0.42 7.75
CA VAL A 130 8.66 0.84 6.45
C VAL A 130 8.61 -0.40 5.56
N THR A 131 7.44 -0.67 4.98
CA THR A 131 7.21 -1.85 4.14
C THR A 131 6.76 -1.49 2.73
#